data_fa89ff9fe9308b2a84dda8a80043ad52
#
_entry.id   fa89ff9fe9308b2a84dda8a80043ad52
#
_cell.length_a   1.000
_cell.length_b   1.000
_cell.length_c   1.000
_cell.angle_alpha   90.00
_cell.angle_beta   90.00
_cell.angle_gamma   90.00
#
_symmetry.space_group_name_H-M   'P 1'
#
loop_
_entity.id
_entity.type
_entity.pdbx_description
1 polymer ?
#
loop_
_entity_poly.entity_id
_entity_poly.type
_entity_poly.pdbx_seq_one_letter_code
_entity_poly.pdbx_strand_id
1 'polypeptide(L)'
;MDGASAFDRIAAAVEAATTSVMVCVAFLETDAGFPGGRGTFLDLMDDAASRGVDVRVLFWHPEGHGVGAEDTFPGTESSGRLLGARSTSWQARWDAVGSQCQHQKAWLVDAGTDAEVAFV
;
A
#
# COMPACT_ATOMS: atom_id res chain seq x y z
N MET A 1 1.06 17.74 -12.79
CA MET A 1 1.60 17.31 -11.47
C MET A 1 2.48 16.12 -11.79
N ASP A 2 3.73 16.12 -11.35
CA ASP A 2 4.60 14.96 -11.57
C ASP A 2 4.37 13.89 -10.47
N GLY A 3 4.85 12.67 -10.72
CA GLY A 3 4.67 11.56 -9.79
C GLY A 3 5.27 11.81 -8.40
N ALA A 4 6.42 12.47 -8.33
CA ALA A 4 7.09 12.78 -7.06
C ALA A 4 6.23 13.68 -6.18
N SER A 5 5.59 14.69 -6.75
CA SER A 5 4.67 15.58 -6.03
C SER A 5 3.42 14.84 -5.54
N ALA A 6 2.90 13.89 -6.32
CA ALA A 6 1.76 13.07 -5.90
C ALA A 6 2.13 12.17 -4.71
N PHE A 7 3.25 11.47 -4.80
CA PHE A 7 3.75 10.60 -3.71
C PHE A 7 4.11 11.39 -2.44
N ASP A 8 4.64 12.60 -2.57
CA ASP A 8 4.88 13.47 -1.42
C ASP A 8 3.58 13.82 -0.68
N ARG A 9 2.51 14.15 -1.41
CA ARG A 9 1.20 14.45 -0.82
C ARG A 9 0.55 13.22 -0.20
N ILE A 10 0.67 12.05 -0.82
CA ILE A 10 0.16 10.77 -0.27
C ILE A 10 0.87 10.50 1.06
N ALA A 11 2.19 10.54 1.07
CA ALA A 11 2.96 10.29 2.28
C ALA A 11 2.60 11.27 3.41
N ALA A 12 2.51 12.56 3.10
CA ALA A 12 2.10 13.57 4.09
C ALA A 12 0.69 13.30 4.66
N ALA A 13 -0.25 12.86 3.83
CA ALA A 13 -1.58 12.50 4.30
C ALA A 13 -1.57 11.28 5.22
N VAL A 14 -0.79 10.24 4.87
CA VAL A 14 -0.63 9.04 5.71
C VAL A 14 0.05 9.36 7.04
N GLU A 15 1.09 10.20 7.01
CA GLU A 15 1.78 10.67 8.23
C GLU A 15 0.83 11.46 9.17
N ALA A 16 -0.10 12.21 8.60
CA ALA A 16 -1.10 12.98 9.35
C ALA A 16 -2.33 12.16 9.77
N ALA A 17 -2.50 10.94 9.25
CA ALA A 17 -3.67 10.09 9.51
C ALA A 17 -3.83 9.80 11.01
N THR A 18 -5.09 9.86 11.47
CA THR A 18 -5.47 9.64 12.85
C THR A 18 -6.47 8.50 13.06
N THR A 19 -7.17 8.10 12.01
CA THR A 19 -8.25 7.11 12.09
C THR A 19 -8.00 5.91 11.19
N SER A 20 -7.80 6.13 9.89
CA SER A 20 -7.68 5.03 8.94
C SER A 20 -6.82 5.37 7.73
N VAL A 21 -6.15 4.35 7.18
CA VAL A 21 -5.49 4.38 5.87
C VAL A 21 -5.92 3.14 5.09
N MET A 22 -6.68 3.33 4.04
CA MET A 22 -7.14 2.27 3.15
C MET A 22 -6.48 2.43 1.78
N VAL A 23 -5.79 1.39 1.34
CA VAL A 23 -5.02 1.42 0.10
C VAL A 23 -5.43 0.27 -0.81
N CYS A 24 -5.64 0.57 -2.08
CA CYS A 24 -5.82 -0.41 -3.12
C CYS A 24 -4.75 -0.18 -4.19
N VAL A 25 -3.84 -1.13 -4.37
CA VAL A 25 -2.73 -1.03 -5.33
C VAL A 25 -2.53 -2.34 -6.08
N ALA A 26 -2.18 -2.24 -7.36
CA ALA A 26 -1.90 -3.43 -8.16
C ALA A 26 -0.49 -3.98 -7.87
N PHE A 27 0.49 -3.08 -7.80
CA PHE A 27 1.92 -3.42 -7.70
C PHE A 27 2.57 -2.67 -6.55
N LEU A 28 3.58 -3.28 -5.96
CA LEU A 28 4.43 -2.70 -4.95
C LEU A 28 5.90 -2.96 -5.29
N GLU A 29 6.67 -1.90 -5.38
CA GLU A 29 8.13 -1.95 -5.33
C GLU A 29 8.53 -1.89 -3.86
N THR A 30 9.07 -2.97 -3.33
CA THR A 30 9.32 -3.10 -1.89
C THR A 30 10.44 -2.21 -1.37
N ASP A 31 11.33 -1.78 -2.25
CA ASP A 31 12.50 -0.93 -1.98
C ASP A 31 12.35 0.50 -2.49
N ALA A 32 11.27 0.81 -3.21
CA ALA A 32 11.01 2.17 -3.67
C ALA A 32 10.68 3.08 -2.48
N GLY A 33 11.48 4.11 -2.29
CA GLY A 33 11.30 5.10 -1.24
C GLY A 33 10.37 6.24 -1.63
N PHE A 34 9.59 6.71 -0.66
CA PHE A 34 8.84 7.96 -0.79
C PHE A 34 9.76 9.18 -0.78
N PRO A 35 9.37 10.27 -1.45
CA PRO A 35 10.15 11.51 -1.45
C PRO A 35 10.42 12.03 -0.02
N GLY A 36 11.53 12.75 0.14
CA GLY A 36 11.87 13.34 1.43
C GLY A 36 12.46 12.36 2.47
N GLY A 37 12.85 11.15 2.05
CA GLY A 37 13.46 10.16 2.94
C GLY A 37 12.48 9.51 3.93
N ARG A 38 11.20 9.46 3.58
CA ARG A 38 10.12 8.91 4.42
C ARG A 38 10.07 7.38 4.50
N GLY A 39 11.07 6.71 3.93
CA GLY A 39 11.08 5.24 3.85
C GLY A 39 10.28 4.68 2.70
N THR A 40 10.07 3.38 2.71
CA THR A 40 9.30 2.64 1.70
C THR A 40 7.80 2.69 2.00
N PHE A 41 7.00 2.13 1.07
CA PHE A 41 5.56 1.91 1.31
C PHE A 41 5.31 1.13 2.61
N LEU A 42 6.08 0.07 2.84
CA LEU A 42 5.91 -0.78 4.03
C LEU A 42 6.26 -0.02 5.32
N ASP A 43 7.31 0.80 5.29
CA ASP A 43 7.69 1.62 6.43
C ASP A 43 6.61 2.62 6.79
N LEU A 44 5.99 3.25 5.78
CA LEU A 44 4.92 4.22 5.96
C LEU A 44 3.66 3.58 6.56
N MET A 45 3.30 2.36 6.12
CA MET A 45 2.17 1.61 6.67
C MET A 45 2.44 1.14 8.10
N ASP A 46 3.63 0.64 8.38
CA ASP A 46 4.04 0.21 9.72
C ASP A 46 4.04 1.38 10.71
N ASP A 47 4.51 2.54 10.29
CA ASP A 47 4.51 3.74 11.12
C ASP A 47 3.07 4.19 11.44
N ALA A 48 2.18 4.28 10.45
CA ALA A 48 0.78 4.61 10.66
C ALA A 48 0.09 3.64 11.63
N ALA A 49 0.28 2.33 11.42
CA ALA A 49 -0.26 1.30 12.30
C ALA A 49 0.30 1.38 13.73
N SER A 50 1.57 1.72 13.88
CA SER A 50 2.19 1.90 15.22
C SER A 50 1.59 3.04 16.02
N ARG A 51 1.02 4.05 15.33
CA ARG A 51 0.26 5.15 15.95
C ARG A 51 -1.19 4.77 16.30
N GLY A 52 -1.63 3.55 15.98
CA GLY A 52 -2.99 3.06 16.23
C GLY A 52 -3.98 3.37 15.10
N VAL A 53 -3.49 3.78 13.92
CA VAL A 53 -4.32 3.98 12.73
C VAL A 53 -4.75 2.62 12.16
N ASP A 54 -6.02 2.47 11.78
CA ASP A 54 -6.53 1.26 11.11
C ASP A 54 -6.04 1.22 9.66
N VAL A 55 -4.96 0.47 9.42
CA VAL A 55 -4.34 0.36 8.09
C VAL A 55 -4.79 -0.92 7.40
N ARG A 56 -5.35 -0.78 6.21
CA ARG A 56 -5.81 -1.88 5.35
C ARG A 56 -5.32 -1.71 3.93
N VAL A 57 -4.65 -2.73 3.40
CA VAL A 57 -4.11 -2.71 2.05
C VAL A 57 -4.65 -3.89 1.25
N LEU A 58 -5.20 -3.60 0.09
CA LEU A 58 -5.61 -4.58 -0.91
C LEU A 58 -4.60 -4.56 -2.05
N PHE A 59 -3.98 -5.71 -2.29
CA PHE A 59 -3.05 -5.95 -3.40
C PHE A 59 -3.71 -6.84 -4.46
N TRP A 60 -3.33 -6.68 -5.72
CA TRP A 60 -3.68 -7.64 -6.74
C TRP A 60 -2.85 -8.91 -6.59
N HIS A 61 -3.50 -10.07 -6.76
CA HIS A 61 -2.85 -11.39 -6.82
C HIS A 61 -2.90 -11.93 -8.25
N PRO A 62 -1.77 -12.07 -8.94
CA PRO A 62 -1.74 -12.75 -10.23
C PRO A 62 -1.95 -14.25 -10.03
N GLU A 63 -3.09 -14.79 -10.41
CA GLU A 63 -3.26 -16.26 -10.50
C GLU A 63 -2.43 -16.79 -11.67
N GLY A 64 -1.36 -17.48 -11.33
CA GLY A 64 -0.59 -18.39 -12.17
C GLY A 64 -0.16 -17.88 -13.53
N HIS A 65 0.95 -17.36 -13.70
CA HIS A 65 1.76 -17.08 -14.90
C HIS A 65 2.10 -15.60 -15.13
N GLY A 66 3.24 -15.20 -14.61
CA GLY A 66 4.26 -14.57 -15.40
C GLY A 66 3.96 -13.23 -16.08
N VAL A 67 3.30 -12.31 -15.41
CA VAL A 67 3.41 -10.91 -15.82
C VAL A 67 4.18 -10.17 -14.74
N GLY A 68 5.47 -10.10 -14.91
CA GLY A 68 6.38 -9.41 -13.99
C GLY A 68 7.35 -10.35 -13.28
N ALA A 69 8.45 -9.80 -12.82
CA ALA A 69 9.39 -10.53 -11.99
C ALA A 69 8.71 -10.94 -10.68
N GLU A 70 8.96 -12.13 -10.20
CA GLU A 70 8.35 -12.71 -9.00
C GLU A 70 8.45 -11.82 -7.76
N ASP A 71 9.41 -10.90 -7.74
CA ASP A 71 9.69 -10.01 -6.61
C ASP A 71 8.95 -8.67 -6.65
N THR A 72 8.26 -8.35 -7.75
CA THR A 72 7.62 -7.03 -7.96
C THR A 72 6.13 -7.02 -7.59
N PHE A 73 5.51 -8.18 -7.39
CA PHE A 73 4.07 -8.29 -7.16
C PHE A 73 3.77 -8.79 -5.74
N PRO A 74 3.03 -8.01 -4.93
CA PRO A 74 2.73 -8.39 -3.56
C PRO A 74 1.83 -9.63 -3.41
N GLY A 75 1.36 -10.20 -4.51
CA GLY A 75 0.61 -11.45 -4.52
C GLY A 75 1.46 -12.72 -4.57
N THR A 76 2.79 -12.61 -4.64
CA THR A 76 3.68 -13.76 -4.68
C THR A 76 3.92 -14.34 -3.29
N GLU A 77 4.40 -15.59 -3.25
CA GLU A 77 4.80 -16.24 -2.00
C GLU A 77 5.95 -15.49 -1.30
N SER A 78 6.88 -14.90 -2.07
CA SER A 78 7.97 -14.07 -1.53
C SER A 78 7.43 -12.81 -0.86
N SER A 79 6.44 -12.15 -1.44
CA SER A 79 5.79 -10.98 -0.84
C SER A 79 5.03 -11.34 0.44
N GLY A 80 4.35 -12.47 0.47
CA GLY A 80 3.71 -12.99 1.68
C GLY A 80 4.72 -13.27 2.80
N ARG A 81 5.88 -13.86 2.47
CA ARG A 81 6.99 -14.07 3.42
C ARG A 81 7.56 -12.74 3.93
N LEU A 82 7.74 -11.75 3.06
CA LEU A 82 8.23 -10.43 3.44
C LEU A 82 7.29 -9.76 4.44
N LEU A 83 5.99 -9.75 4.17
CA LEU A 83 5.00 -9.16 5.08
C LEU A 83 4.93 -9.91 6.41
N GLY A 84 5.00 -11.25 6.40
CA GLY A 84 5.04 -12.06 7.60
C GLY A 84 6.30 -11.82 8.43
N ALA A 85 7.47 -11.66 7.78
CA ALA A 85 8.74 -11.39 8.45
C ALA A 85 8.78 -10.00 9.11
N ARG A 86 8.08 -9.01 8.56
CA ARG A 86 7.96 -7.68 9.15
C ARG A 86 7.08 -7.65 10.41
N SER A 87 6.31 -8.72 10.68
CA SER A 87 5.36 -8.77 11.80
C SER A 87 4.42 -7.55 11.80
N THR A 88 3.88 -7.22 10.63
CA THR A 88 3.03 -6.05 10.45
C THR A 88 1.80 -6.10 11.35
N SER A 89 1.43 -4.98 11.95
CA SER A 89 0.20 -4.83 12.74
C SER A 89 -1.01 -4.43 11.91
N TRP A 90 -0.81 -4.18 10.60
CA TRP A 90 -1.87 -3.81 9.67
C TRP A 90 -2.36 -5.00 8.81
N GLN A 91 -3.51 -4.84 8.16
CA GLN A 91 -4.15 -5.89 7.38
C GLN A 91 -3.75 -5.79 5.91
N ALA A 92 -3.15 -6.85 5.39
CA ALA A 92 -2.93 -7.05 3.96
C ALA A 92 -3.88 -8.13 3.43
N ARG A 93 -4.52 -7.87 2.29
CA ARG A 93 -5.33 -8.85 1.57
C ARG A 93 -4.99 -8.83 0.09
N TRP A 94 -5.24 -9.96 -0.57
CA TRP A 94 -5.03 -10.12 -1.99
C TRP A 94 -6.37 -10.27 -2.71
N ASP A 95 -6.56 -9.48 -3.75
CA ASP A 95 -7.66 -9.65 -4.71
C ASP A 95 -7.22 -10.68 -5.75
N ALA A 96 -7.69 -11.91 -5.57
CA ALA A 96 -7.37 -13.07 -6.40
C ALA A 96 -8.53 -13.37 -7.34
N VAL A 97 -8.76 -12.51 -8.34
CA VAL A 97 -9.84 -12.69 -9.32
C VAL A 97 -9.28 -13.19 -10.65
N GLY A 98 -9.04 -14.48 -10.74
CA GLY A 98 -8.80 -15.21 -11.98
C GLY A 98 -7.79 -14.55 -12.93
N SER A 99 -8.14 -14.42 -14.21
CA SER A 99 -7.29 -13.85 -15.26
C SER A 99 -7.39 -12.31 -15.37
N GLN A 100 -8.07 -11.64 -14.46
CA GLN A 100 -8.26 -10.19 -14.49
C GLN A 100 -7.27 -9.48 -13.57
N CYS A 101 -6.77 -8.35 -14.02
CA CYS A 101 -5.90 -7.49 -13.22
C CYS A 101 -6.72 -6.36 -12.59
N GLN A 102 -6.73 -6.30 -11.27
CA GLN A 102 -7.15 -5.12 -10.57
C GLN A 102 -6.01 -4.08 -10.66
N HIS A 103 -6.19 -3.05 -11.49
CA HIS A 103 -5.13 -2.07 -11.78
C HIS A 103 -5.38 -0.70 -11.15
N GLN A 104 -6.21 -0.62 -10.14
CA GLN A 104 -6.47 0.62 -9.40
C GLN A 104 -5.29 0.98 -8.50
N LYS A 105 -5.09 2.27 -8.29
CA LYS A 105 -4.18 2.85 -7.31
C LYS A 105 -4.99 3.91 -6.57
N ALA A 106 -5.63 3.50 -5.50
CA ALA A 106 -6.47 4.38 -4.70
C ALA A 106 -6.01 4.39 -3.25
N TRP A 107 -6.01 5.58 -2.66
CA TRP A 107 -5.73 5.80 -1.26
C TRP A 107 -6.88 6.56 -0.65
N LEU A 108 -7.38 6.11 0.48
CA LEU A 108 -8.39 6.79 1.24
C LEU A 108 -7.90 6.91 2.69
N VAL A 109 -7.67 8.11 3.13
CA VAL A 109 -7.13 8.44 4.44
C VAL A 109 -8.21 9.07 5.29
N ASP A 110 -8.33 8.65 6.54
CA ASP A 110 -9.30 9.13 7.54
C ASP A 110 -10.75 9.10 7.05
N ALA A 111 -11.13 7.98 6.41
CA ALA A 111 -12.44 7.76 5.82
C ALA A 111 -13.59 8.05 6.77
N GLY A 112 -14.58 8.82 6.31
CA GLY A 112 -15.78 9.17 7.07
C GLY A 112 -15.58 10.25 8.14
N THR A 113 -14.44 10.94 8.14
CA THR A 113 -14.15 12.07 9.02
C THR A 113 -14.07 13.39 8.25
N ASP A 114 -14.03 14.53 8.95
CA ASP A 114 -13.82 15.84 8.34
C ASP A 114 -12.42 16.01 7.71
N ALA A 115 -11.49 15.10 8.07
CA ALA A 115 -10.12 15.06 7.54
C ALA A 115 -9.94 14.10 6.35
N GLU A 116 -11.03 13.53 5.83
CA GLU A 116 -10.98 12.56 4.73
C GLU A 116 -10.26 13.12 3.50
N VAL A 117 -9.28 12.37 3.02
CA VAL A 117 -8.56 12.67 1.76
C VAL A 117 -8.48 11.43 0.89
N ALA A 118 -8.79 11.57 -0.41
CA ALA A 118 -8.66 10.52 -1.40
C ALA A 118 -7.66 10.88 -2.51
N PHE A 119 -6.90 9.88 -2.94
CA PHE A 119 -6.03 9.95 -4.12
C PHE A 119 -6.38 8.80 -5.05
N VAL A 120 -6.54 9.09 -6.35
CA VAL A 120 -6.88 8.13 -7.41
C VAL A 120 -6.09 8.42 -8.68
#